data_4717545b4233c6f65c4e78f64befee40
#
_entry.id   4717545b4233c6f65c4e78f64befee40
#
_cell.length_a   1.000
_cell.length_b   1.000
_cell.length_c   1.000
_cell.angle_alpha   90.00
_cell.angle_beta   90.00
_cell.angle_gamma   90.00
#
_symmetry.space_group_name_H-M   'P 1'
#
loop_
_entity.id
_entity.type
_entity.pdbx_description
1 polymer ?
#
loop_
_entity_poly.entity_id
_entity_poly.type
_entity_poly.pdbx_seq_one_letter_code
_entity_poly.pdbx_strand_id
1 'polypeptide(L)'
;DAAKNGGIEIPTLCYLKGSAPTGACRVCCVEVKGARSLVAACSTPVTPGMEVTTDSQAVHTARKLNIELLLSAGKHNCITCEANGDCRLQDLAYFYKITAPRFAESEQRYPTEDVNPLIVRDFSRCILCGRCVQACNEVVVNRAISQGYRGKKSKVVTGGDKAYNDEISECVFCGQCVQVCPVGALTEKKAKGLGRPWETQKIRTTCPYCGVGCQQLLHVKDGKIIKVTAVEDAQPNQGRLCVKGRFAYDFIYSEERLKTPLIREKNGEFREASWDEALDLVATKFKEIIKKDGPDAIAGVSCARSINEDSYQMQKFFRAVIGTNNIDHCART
;
A
#
# COMPACT_ATOMS: atom_id res chain seq x y z
N ASP A 1 15.98 2.08 16.09
CA ASP A 1 15.61 0.76 16.61
C ASP A 1 15.91 0.65 18.12
N ALA A 2 17.12 0.99 18.61
CA ALA A 2 17.46 0.89 20.03
C ALA A 2 16.50 1.66 20.95
N ALA A 3 16.16 2.92 20.60
CA ALA A 3 15.19 3.72 21.35
C ALA A 3 13.79 3.06 21.37
N LYS A 4 13.34 2.57 20.22
CA LYS A 4 12.04 1.88 20.11
C LYS A 4 11.99 0.61 20.95
N ASN A 5 13.07 -0.17 20.99
CA ASN A 5 13.19 -1.34 21.86
C ASN A 5 13.16 -0.96 23.35
N GLY A 6 13.62 0.24 23.69
CA GLY A 6 13.52 0.83 25.03
C GLY A 6 12.20 1.57 25.32
N GLY A 7 11.20 1.45 24.46
CA GLY A 7 9.90 2.12 24.63
C GLY A 7 9.90 3.62 24.33
N ILE A 8 10.99 4.16 23.75
CA ILE A 8 11.12 5.59 23.43
C ILE A 8 10.85 5.81 21.95
N GLU A 9 9.84 6.63 21.66
CA GLU A 9 9.50 7.01 20.28
C GLU A 9 10.26 8.27 19.87
N ILE A 10 11.02 8.17 18.77
CA ILE A 10 11.69 9.31 18.14
C ILE A 10 10.97 9.62 16.83
N PRO A 11 10.43 10.85 16.64
CA PRO A 11 9.68 11.18 15.44
C PRO A 11 10.55 11.13 14.19
N THR A 12 10.00 10.62 13.09
CA THR A 12 10.70 10.51 11.81
C THR A 12 9.76 10.81 10.63
N LEU A 13 10.30 11.35 9.53
CA LEU A 13 9.57 11.52 8.25
C LEU A 13 10.24 10.78 7.09
N CYS A 14 11.58 10.69 7.08
CA CYS A 14 12.31 10.05 5.97
C CYS A 14 12.73 8.61 6.25
N TYR A 15 12.71 8.16 7.49
CA TYR A 15 13.07 6.79 7.83
C TYR A 15 12.02 5.80 7.33
N LEU A 16 12.46 4.78 6.61
CA LEU A 16 11.67 3.63 6.18
C LEU A 16 12.29 2.35 6.78
N LYS A 17 11.50 1.63 7.58
CA LYS A 17 11.95 0.37 8.22
C LYS A 17 12.39 -0.64 7.14
N GLY A 18 13.54 -1.24 7.33
CA GLY A 18 14.10 -2.23 6.40
C GLY A 18 14.83 -1.65 5.19
N SER A 19 15.01 -0.33 5.13
CA SER A 19 15.81 0.36 4.10
C SER A 19 16.94 1.15 4.72
N ALA A 20 17.95 1.49 3.91
CA ALA A 20 19.07 2.31 4.35
C ALA A 20 18.62 3.72 4.78
N PRO A 21 18.96 4.19 6.00
CA PRO A 21 18.51 5.49 6.47
C PRO A 21 19.18 6.64 5.71
N THR A 22 18.41 7.62 5.23
CA THR A 22 18.92 8.77 4.47
C THR A 22 19.30 9.96 5.34
N GLY A 23 18.75 10.08 6.56
CA GLY A 23 18.94 11.23 7.44
C GLY A 23 18.46 12.58 6.85
N ALA A 24 17.63 12.56 5.81
CA ALA A 24 17.28 13.74 5.01
C ALA A 24 16.43 14.78 5.76
N CYS A 25 15.40 14.36 6.51
CA CYS A 25 14.45 15.28 7.13
C CYS A 25 14.93 15.93 8.43
N ARG A 26 15.92 15.34 9.09
CA ARG A 26 16.48 15.79 10.39
C ARG A 26 15.48 15.92 11.55
N VAL A 27 14.26 15.43 11.40
CA VAL A 27 13.24 15.46 12.47
C VAL A 27 13.61 14.52 13.63
N CYS A 28 14.38 13.47 13.39
CA CYS A 28 14.80 12.50 14.40
C CYS A 28 16.07 12.93 15.16
N CYS A 29 16.43 14.22 15.17
CA CYS A 29 17.62 14.69 15.88
C CYS A 29 17.54 14.41 17.39
N VAL A 30 18.69 14.04 17.97
CA VAL A 30 18.88 13.75 19.40
C VAL A 30 20.22 14.32 19.88
N GLU A 31 20.36 14.53 21.18
CA GLU A 31 21.65 14.83 21.79
C GLU A 31 22.38 13.52 22.15
N VAL A 32 23.67 13.49 21.89
CA VAL A 32 24.56 12.43 22.33
C VAL A 32 25.65 13.06 23.19
N LYS A 33 25.85 12.54 24.38
CA LYS A 33 26.87 13.05 25.30
C LYS A 33 28.25 12.99 24.64
N GLY A 34 28.93 14.14 24.65
CA GLY A 34 30.25 14.30 24.00
C GLY A 34 30.20 14.62 22.51
N ALA A 35 29.02 14.62 21.85
CA ALA A 35 28.90 15.07 20.47
C ALA A 35 28.89 16.60 20.39
N ARG A 36 29.49 17.16 19.33
CA ARG A 36 29.55 18.61 19.09
C ARG A 36 28.22 19.22 18.65
N SER A 37 27.31 18.42 18.16
CA SER A 37 26.01 18.87 17.62
C SER A 37 24.96 17.74 17.73
N LEU A 38 23.69 18.09 17.54
CA LEU A 38 22.61 17.11 17.43
C LEU A 38 22.86 16.17 16.26
N VAL A 39 22.62 14.88 16.46
CA VAL A 39 22.78 13.84 15.44
C VAL A 39 21.42 13.32 14.98
N ALA A 40 21.35 12.77 13.78
CA ALA A 40 20.14 12.13 13.27
C ALA A 40 20.06 10.68 13.77
N ALA A 41 19.14 10.39 14.69
CA ALA A 41 19.01 9.05 15.31
C ALA A 41 18.79 7.92 14.30
N CYS A 42 18.12 8.18 13.16
CA CYS A 42 17.86 7.17 12.14
C CYS A 42 19.14 6.67 11.43
N SER A 43 20.20 7.46 11.39
CA SER A 43 21.46 7.17 10.67
C SER A 43 22.69 7.14 11.56
N THR A 44 22.54 7.25 12.88
CA THR A 44 23.64 7.20 13.83
C THR A 44 23.73 5.81 14.45
N PRO A 45 24.81 5.06 14.23
CA PRO A 45 25.02 3.77 14.89
C PRO A 45 25.12 3.93 16.41
N VAL A 46 24.57 2.99 17.14
CA VAL A 46 24.71 2.94 18.60
C VAL A 46 26.03 2.28 18.99
N THR A 47 26.64 2.76 20.07
CA THR A 47 27.86 2.17 20.65
C THR A 47 27.65 1.88 22.14
N PRO A 48 28.38 0.90 22.70
CA PRO A 48 28.31 0.62 24.13
C PRO A 48 28.62 1.86 24.98
N GLY A 49 27.82 2.11 26.00
CA GLY A 49 27.96 3.28 26.88
C GLY A 49 27.50 4.61 26.30
N MET A 50 26.86 4.61 25.10
CA MET A 50 26.31 5.83 24.51
C MET A 50 25.14 6.35 25.33
N GLU A 51 25.26 7.61 25.82
CA GLU A 51 24.18 8.32 26.50
C GLU A 51 23.46 9.23 25.52
N VAL A 52 22.13 9.04 25.35
CA VAL A 52 21.30 9.75 24.36
C VAL A 52 20.14 10.45 25.05
N THR A 53 20.00 11.76 24.82
CA THR A 53 18.86 12.56 25.28
C THR A 53 17.92 12.84 24.10
N THR A 54 16.69 12.39 24.20
CA THR A 54 15.68 12.50 23.14
C THR A 54 14.65 13.60 23.36
N ASP A 55 14.67 14.25 24.54
CA ASP A 55 13.62 15.15 25.03
C ASP A 55 14.23 16.35 25.76
N SER A 56 15.21 17.03 25.13
CA SER A 56 15.76 18.29 25.62
C SER A 56 15.19 19.49 24.87
N GLN A 57 15.31 20.70 25.47
CA GLN A 57 14.90 21.94 24.83
C GLN A 57 15.62 22.16 23.49
N ALA A 58 16.90 21.81 23.39
CA ALA A 58 17.67 21.91 22.14
C ALA A 58 17.11 20.99 21.06
N VAL A 59 16.81 19.75 21.42
CA VAL A 59 16.18 18.76 20.53
C VAL A 59 14.83 19.26 20.02
N HIS A 60 13.95 19.74 20.91
CA HIS A 60 12.64 20.28 20.51
C HIS A 60 12.74 21.50 19.61
N THR A 61 13.66 22.42 19.93
CA THR A 61 13.91 23.60 19.10
C THR A 61 14.36 23.23 17.70
N ALA A 62 15.28 22.30 17.57
CA ALA A 62 15.78 21.84 16.28
C ALA A 62 14.72 21.06 15.48
N ARG A 63 13.94 20.20 16.12
CA ARG A 63 12.83 19.49 15.46
C ARG A 63 11.77 20.44 14.94
N LYS A 64 11.36 21.43 15.77
CA LYS A 64 10.41 22.47 15.36
C LYS A 64 10.91 23.23 14.14
N LEU A 65 12.17 23.68 14.15
CA LEU A 65 12.80 24.36 13.03
C LEU A 65 12.77 23.50 11.74
N ASN A 66 13.16 22.23 11.85
CA ASN A 66 13.15 21.31 10.70
C ASN A 66 11.74 21.11 10.13
N ILE A 67 10.72 21.02 10.98
CA ILE A 67 9.32 20.88 10.54
C ILE A 67 8.86 22.16 9.84
N GLU A 68 9.19 23.35 10.38
CA GLU A 68 8.87 24.62 9.73
C GLU A 68 9.53 24.76 8.35
N LEU A 69 10.80 24.34 8.21
CA LEU A 69 11.49 24.30 6.92
C LEU A 69 10.81 23.36 5.91
N LEU A 70 10.36 22.17 6.37
CA LEU A 70 9.63 21.24 5.53
C LEU A 70 8.25 21.76 5.11
N LEU A 71 7.56 22.46 5.99
CA LEU A 71 6.29 23.15 5.68
C LEU A 71 6.49 24.29 4.67
N SER A 72 7.60 25.01 4.75
CA SER A 72 7.94 26.10 3.82
C SER A 72 8.44 25.58 2.46
N ALA A 73 8.81 24.31 2.35
CA ALA A 73 9.36 23.76 1.11
C ALA A 73 8.34 23.59 -0.02
N GLY A 74 7.03 23.72 0.27
CA GLY A 74 5.98 23.59 -0.72
C GLY A 74 4.62 24.08 -0.22
N LYS A 75 3.57 23.85 -1.01
CA LYS A 75 2.18 24.22 -0.67
C LYS A 75 1.49 23.17 0.18
N HIS A 76 1.47 23.37 1.49
CA HIS A 76 0.85 22.45 2.44
C HIS A 76 -0.55 22.93 2.89
N ASN A 77 -1.46 23.16 1.94
CA ASN A 77 -2.86 23.43 2.26
C ASN A 77 -3.55 22.14 2.72
N CYS A 78 -3.58 21.91 4.04
CA CYS A 78 -4.13 20.68 4.62
C CYS A 78 -5.63 20.49 4.37
N ILE A 79 -6.42 21.56 4.34
CA ILE A 79 -7.89 21.47 4.18
C ILE A 79 -8.27 20.79 2.88
N THR A 80 -7.57 21.09 1.78
CA THR A 80 -7.84 20.52 0.45
C THR A 80 -6.96 19.32 0.12
N CYS A 81 -6.10 18.88 1.05
CA CYS A 81 -5.20 17.76 0.83
C CYS A 81 -5.90 16.42 1.04
N GLU A 82 -5.72 15.46 0.13
CA GLU A 82 -6.27 14.10 0.27
C GLU A 82 -5.66 13.33 1.47
N ALA A 83 -4.47 13.71 1.92
CA ALA A 83 -3.83 13.13 3.10
C ALA A 83 -4.21 13.83 4.41
N ASN A 84 -5.16 14.76 4.42
CA ASN A 84 -5.60 15.43 5.65
C ASN A 84 -6.13 14.40 6.67
N GLY A 85 -5.55 14.39 7.88
CA GLY A 85 -5.84 13.42 8.93
C GLY A 85 -5.10 12.07 8.80
N ASP A 86 -4.24 11.91 7.77
CA ASP A 86 -3.35 10.76 7.56
C ASP A 86 -2.00 11.24 7.02
N CYS A 87 -1.43 12.28 7.68
CA CYS A 87 -0.20 12.95 7.24
C CYS A 87 0.74 13.18 8.42
N ARG A 88 1.86 12.48 8.42
CA ARG A 88 2.86 12.56 9.51
C ARG A 88 3.45 13.97 9.69
N LEU A 89 3.57 14.76 8.62
CA LEU A 89 4.03 16.16 8.73
C LEU A 89 2.99 17.03 9.43
N GLN A 90 1.70 16.81 9.13
CA GLN A 90 0.59 17.49 9.80
C GLN A 90 0.55 17.18 11.29
N ASP A 91 0.68 15.91 11.66
CA ASP A 91 0.68 15.47 13.07
C ASP A 91 1.82 16.12 13.86
N LEU A 92 3.02 16.18 13.26
CA LEU A 92 4.16 16.83 13.86
C LEU A 92 3.99 18.34 13.95
N ALA A 93 3.37 18.99 12.97
CA ALA A 93 3.07 20.41 13.02
C ALA A 93 2.12 20.75 14.18
N TYR A 94 1.08 19.92 14.39
CA TYR A 94 0.17 20.07 15.53
C TYR A 94 0.89 19.80 16.87
N PHE A 95 1.67 18.73 16.95
CA PHE A 95 2.43 18.40 18.17
C PHE A 95 3.34 19.56 18.61
N TYR A 96 4.06 20.18 17.65
CA TYR A 96 4.95 21.32 17.92
C TYR A 96 4.23 22.68 17.91
N LYS A 97 2.89 22.71 17.82
CA LYS A 97 2.06 23.92 17.84
C LYS A 97 2.52 24.95 16.79
N ILE A 98 2.79 24.48 15.57
CA ILE A 98 3.17 25.33 14.45
C ILE A 98 1.89 25.75 13.73
N THR A 99 1.47 27.00 13.92
CA THR A 99 0.29 27.58 13.25
C THR A 99 0.62 28.15 11.87
N ALA A 100 1.82 28.67 11.71
CA ALA A 100 2.39 29.11 10.44
C ALA A 100 3.91 28.95 10.50
N PRO A 101 4.56 28.52 9.41
CA PRO A 101 6.01 28.49 9.36
C PRO A 101 6.59 29.93 9.31
N ARG A 102 7.74 30.12 9.94
CA ARG A 102 8.45 31.43 9.94
C ARG A 102 9.09 31.76 8.60
N PHE A 103 9.23 30.78 7.72
CA PHE A 103 9.89 30.95 6.44
C PHE A 103 8.85 31.09 5.33
N ALA A 104 9.18 31.88 4.29
CA ALA A 104 8.32 32.02 3.14
C ALA A 104 8.11 30.68 2.40
N GLU A 105 6.90 30.46 1.92
CA GLU A 105 6.58 29.30 1.08
C GLU A 105 7.38 29.35 -0.22
N SER A 106 7.95 28.22 -0.61
CA SER A 106 8.66 28.11 -1.89
C SER A 106 7.66 28.08 -3.04
N GLU A 107 8.01 28.68 -4.17
CA GLU A 107 7.20 28.60 -5.38
C GLU A 107 7.09 27.14 -5.86
N GLN A 108 5.88 26.71 -6.21
CA GLN A 108 5.65 25.44 -6.88
C GLN A 108 6.32 25.49 -8.28
N ARG A 109 7.21 24.54 -8.54
CA ARG A 109 7.97 24.50 -9.78
C ARG A 109 7.48 23.46 -10.80
N TYR A 110 6.78 22.44 -10.34
CA TYR A 110 6.33 21.34 -11.16
C TYR A 110 4.83 21.16 -11.05
N PRO A 111 4.13 20.98 -12.17
CA PRO A 111 2.69 20.72 -12.15
C PRO A 111 2.39 19.38 -11.48
N THR A 112 1.18 19.26 -10.95
CA THR A 112 0.66 17.98 -10.47
C THR A 112 0.54 17.02 -11.64
N GLU A 113 1.05 15.79 -11.49
CA GLU A 113 0.88 14.73 -12.45
C GLU A 113 -0.34 13.87 -12.07
N ASP A 114 -1.37 13.93 -12.90
CA ASP A 114 -2.66 13.24 -12.73
C ASP A 114 -3.10 12.58 -14.05
N VAL A 115 -2.15 11.98 -14.77
CA VAL A 115 -2.33 11.45 -16.14
C VAL A 115 -2.59 9.94 -16.17
N ASN A 116 -2.32 9.22 -15.09
CA ASN A 116 -2.58 7.78 -14.99
C ASN A 116 -3.84 7.51 -14.13
N PRO A 117 -4.43 6.30 -14.22
CA PRO A 117 -5.69 6.00 -13.54
C PRO A 117 -5.57 5.72 -12.04
N LEU A 118 -4.36 5.54 -11.48
CA LEU A 118 -4.18 4.97 -10.15
C LEU A 118 -3.52 5.91 -9.14
N ILE A 119 -2.54 6.71 -9.56
CA ILE A 119 -1.67 7.50 -8.67
C ILE A 119 -1.64 8.96 -9.10
N VAL A 120 -1.88 9.85 -8.16
CA VAL A 120 -1.63 11.29 -8.32
C VAL A 120 -0.29 11.62 -7.68
N ARG A 121 0.55 12.39 -8.40
CA ARG A 121 1.84 12.89 -7.93
C ARG A 121 1.82 14.41 -7.85
N ASP A 122 1.66 14.94 -6.63
CA ASP A 122 1.67 16.38 -6.34
C ASP A 122 3.04 16.80 -5.81
N PHE A 123 3.87 17.35 -6.68
CA PHE A 123 5.22 17.78 -6.35
C PHE A 123 5.24 18.95 -5.37
N SER A 124 4.18 19.75 -5.31
CA SER A 124 4.09 20.89 -4.40
C SER A 124 4.02 20.47 -2.92
N ARG A 125 3.66 19.23 -2.65
CA ARG A 125 3.56 18.64 -1.30
C ARG A 125 4.75 17.76 -0.95
N CYS A 126 5.68 17.57 -1.89
CA CYS A 126 6.80 16.66 -1.72
C CYS A 126 7.89 17.28 -0.85
N ILE A 127 8.20 16.63 0.27
CA ILE A 127 9.27 17.04 1.21
C ILE A 127 10.63 16.38 0.90
N LEU A 128 10.78 15.76 -0.26
CA LEU A 128 12.01 15.10 -0.73
C LEU A 128 12.62 14.11 0.28
N CYS A 129 11.78 13.43 1.05
CA CYS A 129 12.24 12.50 2.09
C CYS A 129 12.84 11.19 1.55
N GLY A 130 12.66 10.87 0.28
CA GLY A 130 13.23 9.68 -0.37
C GLY A 130 12.53 8.35 -0.07
N ARG A 131 11.52 8.27 0.81
CA ARG A 131 10.86 7.00 1.19
C ARG A 131 10.27 6.25 -0.01
N CYS A 132 9.64 6.96 -0.95
CA CYS A 132 9.09 6.35 -2.16
C CYS A 132 10.17 5.75 -3.06
N VAL A 133 11.34 6.42 -3.16
CA VAL A 133 12.50 5.92 -3.90
C VAL A 133 13.07 4.66 -3.23
N GLN A 134 13.26 4.68 -1.92
CA GLN A 134 13.69 3.50 -1.16
C GLN A 134 12.69 2.35 -1.31
N ALA A 135 11.40 2.62 -1.16
CA ALA A 135 10.36 1.60 -1.31
C ALA A 135 10.38 0.96 -2.71
N CYS A 136 10.56 1.76 -3.76
CA CYS A 136 10.62 1.25 -5.12
C CYS A 136 11.91 0.46 -5.40
N ASN A 137 13.05 0.93 -4.89
CA ASN A 137 14.36 0.41 -5.26
C ASN A 137 14.84 -0.72 -4.34
N GLU A 138 14.54 -0.65 -3.03
CA GLU A 138 15.05 -1.60 -2.05
C GLU A 138 13.97 -2.60 -1.60
N VAL A 139 12.70 -2.18 -1.51
CA VAL A 139 11.61 -3.03 -1.01
C VAL A 139 10.91 -3.79 -2.14
N VAL A 140 10.53 -3.11 -3.23
CA VAL A 140 9.85 -3.70 -4.41
C VAL A 140 10.86 -4.18 -5.44
N VAL A 141 12.05 -3.56 -5.49
CA VAL A 141 13.14 -3.81 -6.43
C VAL A 141 12.76 -3.52 -7.89
N ASN A 142 11.71 -2.72 -8.12
CA ASN A 142 11.27 -2.34 -9.45
C ASN A 142 12.12 -1.22 -10.07
N ARG A 143 12.74 -0.37 -9.24
CA ARG A 143 13.66 0.72 -9.64
C ARG A 143 13.09 1.74 -10.62
N ALA A 144 11.77 1.90 -10.67
CA ALA A 144 11.10 2.80 -11.60
C ALA A 144 11.25 4.29 -11.24
N ILE A 145 11.64 4.63 -10.01
CA ILE A 145 11.75 6.02 -9.54
C ILE A 145 13.09 6.30 -8.86
N SER A 146 13.55 7.53 -9.02
CA SER A 146 14.79 8.02 -8.41
C SER A 146 14.67 9.50 -8.01
N GLN A 147 15.69 10.03 -7.31
CA GLN A 147 15.83 11.47 -7.14
C GLN A 147 16.54 12.06 -8.36
N GLY A 148 15.92 13.06 -8.97
CA GLY A 148 16.48 13.79 -10.07
C GLY A 148 16.82 15.24 -9.72
N TYR A 149 17.69 15.83 -10.50
CA TYR A 149 18.16 17.20 -10.36
C TYR A 149 18.86 17.49 -9.03
N ARG A 150 19.10 18.76 -8.71
CA ARG A 150 19.72 19.18 -7.46
C ARG A 150 19.28 20.59 -7.02
N GLY A 151 19.50 20.88 -5.73
CA GLY A 151 19.12 22.17 -5.13
C GLY A 151 17.61 22.41 -5.28
N LYS A 152 17.25 23.62 -5.62
CA LYS A 152 15.85 24.03 -5.78
C LYS A 152 15.10 23.32 -6.91
N LYS A 153 15.80 22.61 -7.81
CA LYS A 153 15.22 21.84 -8.90
C LYS A 153 15.02 20.36 -8.56
N SER A 154 15.42 19.92 -7.35
CA SER A 154 15.28 18.52 -6.95
C SER A 154 13.82 18.07 -6.99
N LYS A 155 13.57 16.90 -7.55
CA LYS A 155 12.27 16.21 -7.51
C LYS A 155 12.46 14.71 -7.60
N VAL A 156 11.42 13.95 -7.28
CA VAL A 156 11.36 12.52 -7.56
C VAL A 156 10.97 12.34 -9.03
N VAL A 157 11.77 11.61 -9.77
CA VAL A 157 11.61 11.37 -11.22
C VAL A 157 11.38 9.90 -11.51
N THR A 158 10.77 9.62 -12.65
CA THR A 158 10.71 8.31 -13.31
C THR A 158 11.72 8.25 -14.44
N GLY A 159 11.84 7.13 -15.16
CA GLY A 159 12.73 6.99 -16.30
C GLY A 159 12.55 8.15 -17.31
N GLY A 160 13.64 8.81 -17.70
CA GLY A 160 13.61 9.96 -18.60
C GLY A 160 12.85 11.19 -18.09
N ASP A 161 12.55 11.27 -16.80
CA ASP A 161 11.68 12.30 -16.18
C ASP A 161 10.28 12.37 -16.80
N LYS A 162 9.76 11.23 -17.22
CA LYS A 162 8.42 11.06 -17.79
C LYS A 162 7.36 10.78 -16.73
N ALA A 163 6.11 10.70 -17.15
CA ALA A 163 5.00 10.33 -16.27
C ALA A 163 5.05 8.83 -15.90
N TYR A 164 4.34 8.43 -14.83
CA TYR A 164 4.30 7.02 -14.39
C TYR A 164 3.77 6.04 -15.45
N ASN A 165 2.87 6.49 -16.31
CA ASN A 165 2.27 5.68 -17.38
C ASN A 165 3.05 5.72 -18.70
N ASP A 166 4.17 6.42 -18.77
CA ASP A 166 5.07 6.37 -19.92
C ASP A 166 5.82 5.03 -19.93
N GLU A 167 6.02 4.45 -21.11
CA GLU A 167 6.69 3.15 -21.27
C GLU A 167 8.11 3.15 -20.68
N ILE A 168 8.83 4.26 -20.80
CA ILE A 168 10.18 4.44 -20.25
C ILE A 168 10.18 4.39 -18.70
N SER A 169 9.05 4.63 -18.05
CA SER A 169 8.99 4.63 -16.58
C SER A 169 9.14 3.25 -15.98
N GLU A 170 8.78 2.19 -16.71
CA GLU A 170 8.78 0.79 -16.26
C GLU A 170 8.02 0.58 -14.94
N CYS A 171 7.09 1.47 -14.61
CA CYS A 171 6.33 1.42 -13.35
C CYS A 171 5.27 0.31 -13.41
N VAL A 172 5.31 -0.62 -12.44
CA VAL A 172 4.32 -1.72 -12.31
C VAL A 172 3.08 -1.33 -11.51
N PHE A 173 2.90 -0.07 -11.18
CA PHE A 173 1.75 0.47 -10.45
C PHE A 173 1.41 -0.26 -9.13
N CYS A 174 2.39 -0.81 -8.44
CA CYS A 174 2.15 -1.51 -7.15
C CYS A 174 1.62 -0.58 -6.04
N GLY A 175 1.81 0.73 -6.17
CA GLY A 175 1.37 1.73 -5.19
C GLY A 175 2.17 1.75 -3.89
N GLN A 176 3.32 1.06 -3.81
CA GLN A 176 4.12 1.06 -2.58
C GLN A 176 4.66 2.45 -2.26
N CYS A 177 4.97 3.25 -3.26
CA CYS A 177 5.35 4.66 -3.10
C CYS A 177 4.25 5.50 -2.46
N VAL A 178 2.98 5.23 -2.75
CA VAL A 178 1.81 5.85 -2.10
C VAL A 178 1.71 5.42 -0.64
N GLN A 179 1.83 4.11 -0.37
CA GLN A 179 1.76 3.54 0.98
C GLN A 179 2.76 4.16 1.96
N VAL A 180 3.98 4.42 1.49
CA VAL A 180 5.06 4.92 2.35
C VAL A 180 5.20 6.43 2.35
N CYS A 181 4.45 7.15 1.51
CA CYS A 181 4.53 8.61 1.48
C CYS A 181 4.04 9.21 2.81
N PRO A 182 4.87 9.97 3.54
CA PRO A 182 4.49 10.51 4.84
C PRO A 182 3.63 11.77 4.74
N VAL A 183 3.35 12.23 3.51
CA VAL A 183 2.60 13.46 3.20
C VAL A 183 1.69 13.23 1.99
N GLY A 184 0.90 14.24 1.61
CA GLY A 184 -0.03 14.16 0.47
C GLY A 184 0.61 14.33 -0.92
N ALA A 185 1.91 14.03 -1.08
CA ALA A 185 2.60 14.16 -2.37
C ALA A 185 2.28 13.01 -3.33
N LEU A 186 2.02 11.83 -2.80
CA LEU A 186 1.58 10.66 -3.57
C LEU A 186 0.27 10.17 -2.96
N THR A 187 -0.77 10.18 -3.77
CA THR A 187 -2.12 9.79 -3.33
C THR A 187 -2.77 8.83 -4.32
N GLU A 188 -3.73 8.07 -3.85
CA GLU A 188 -4.50 7.15 -4.67
C GLU A 188 -5.60 7.91 -5.42
N LYS A 189 -5.57 7.86 -6.75
CA LYS A 189 -6.53 8.59 -7.59
C LYS A 189 -7.97 8.11 -7.40
N LYS A 190 -8.17 6.80 -7.29
CA LYS A 190 -9.50 6.20 -7.09
C LYS A 190 -10.19 6.66 -5.81
N ALA A 191 -9.42 6.96 -4.76
CA ALA A 191 -9.95 7.40 -3.46
C ALA A 191 -10.18 8.91 -3.37
N LYS A 192 -9.72 9.68 -4.37
CA LYS A 192 -9.75 11.15 -4.37
C LYS A 192 -11.17 11.68 -4.22
N GLY A 193 -11.39 12.46 -3.17
CA GLY A 193 -12.69 13.09 -2.88
C GLY A 193 -13.79 12.17 -2.34
N LEU A 194 -13.54 10.86 -2.16
CA LEU A 194 -14.57 9.92 -1.72
C LEU A 194 -14.77 9.91 -0.20
N GLY A 195 -13.75 10.25 0.58
CA GLY A 195 -13.86 10.30 2.03
C GLY A 195 -12.56 10.66 2.73
N ARG A 196 -12.69 11.12 3.97
CA ARG A 196 -11.59 11.44 4.86
C ARG A 196 -11.27 10.27 5.80
N PRO A 197 -10.07 10.17 6.37
CA PRO A 197 -9.71 9.08 7.29
C PRO A 197 -10.68 8.89 8.46
N TRP A 198 -11.22 9.96 9.00
CA TRP A 198 -12.20 9.94 10.11
C TRP A 198 -13.63 9.60 9.69
N GLU A 199 -13.93 9.56 8.39
CA GLU A 199 -15.23 9.15 7.84
C GLU A 199 -15.24 7.67 7.45
N THR A 200 -14.10 6.98 7.55
CA THR A 200 -13.95 5.60 7.07
C THR A 200 -13.76 4.62 8.22
N GLN A 201 -14.42 3.49 8.12
CA GLN A 201 -14.13 2.32 8.93
C GLN A 201 -13.00 1.52 8.27
N LYS A 202 -11.97 1.15 9.06
CA LYS A 202 -10.87 0.30 8.60
C LYS A 202 -11.16 -1.16 8.97
N ILE A 203 -11.38 -2.00 7.97
CA ILE A 203 -11.69 -3.43 8.15
C ILE A 203 -10.50 -4.25 7.66
N ARG A 204 -9.90 -5.03 8.58
CA ARG A 204 -8.80 -5.93 8.22
C ARG A 204 -9.34 -7.19 7.56
N THR A 205 -8.71 -7.59 6.45
CA THR A 205 -9.04 -8.81 5.72
C THR A 205 -7.83 -9.38 4.97
N THR A 206 -7.99 -10.57 4.39
CA THR A 206 -7.01 -11.18 3.51
C THR A 206 -7.32 -10.83 2.06
N CYS A 207 -6.31 -10.53 1.27
CA CYS A 207 -6.43 -10.26 -0.15
C CYS A 207 -6.94 -11.50 -0.91
N PRO A 208 -7.99 -11.38 -1.76
CA PRO A 208 -8.61 -12.53 -2.41
C PRO A 208 -7.90 -13.00 -3.69
N TYR A 209 -6.79 -12.35 -4.11
CA TYR A 209 -6.25 -12.53 -5.45
C TYR A 209 -5.29 -13.72 -5.64
N CYS A 210 -4.61 -14.17 -4.59
CA CYS A 210 -3.67 -15.29 -4.73
C CYS A 210 -3.29 -15.89 -3.37
N GLY A 211 -2.61 -17.04 -3.40
CA GLY A 211 -2.18 -17.81 -2.24
C GLY A 211 -1.12 -17.13 -1.35
N VAL A 212 -0.62 -15.93 -1.68
CA VAL A 212 0.27 -15.18 -0.79
C VAL A 212 -0.42 -14.81 0.52
N GLY A 213 -1.75 -14.57 0.51
CA GLY A 213 -2.51 -14.28 1.72
C GLY A 213 -2.21 -12.90 2.33
N CYS A 214 -1.90 -11.91 1.50
CA CYS A 214 -1.58 -10.56 1.94
C CYS A 214 -2.67 -9.96 2.84
N GLN A 215 -2.28 -9.44 4.00
CA GLN A 215 -3.17 -8.72 4.90
C GLN A 215 -3.38 -7.29 4.45
N GLN A 216 -4.63 -6.88 4.35
CA GLN A 216 -5.02 -5.55 3.87
C GLN A 216 -6.08 -4.91 4.77
N LEU A 217 -6.16 -3.59 4.72
CA LEU A 217 -7.20 -2.78 5.35
C LEU A 217 -8.11 -2.23 4.26
N LEU A 218 -9.37 -2.59 4.31
CA LEU A 218 -10.41 -1.96 3.51
C LEU A 218 -10.86 -0.68 4.23
N HIS A 219 -10.79 0.45 3.55
CA HIS A 219 -11.35 1.71 4.03
C HIS A 219 -12.77 1.80 3.49
N VAL A 220 -13.73 1.63 4.37
CA VAL A 220 -15.17 1.57 4.01
C VAL A 220 -15.87 2.83 4.47
N LYS A 221 -16.61 3.45 3.56
CA LYS A 221 -17.53 4.56 3.82
C LYS A 221 -18.89 4.24 3.19
N ASP A 222 -19.97 4.42 3.93
CA ASP A 222 -21.34 4.16 3.48
C ASP A 222 -21.53 2.78 2.81
N GLY A 223 -20.91 1.74 3.40
CA GLY A 223 -20.96 0.37 2.90
C GLY A 223 -20.11 0.09 1.65
N LYS A 224 -19.35 1.08 1.13
CA LYS A 224 -18.51 0.92 -0.05
C LYS A 224 -17.02 1.02 0.29
N ILE A 225 -16.21 0.15 -0.32
CA ILE A 225 -14.75 0.23 -0.25
C ILE A 225 -14.31 1.40 -1.13
N ILE A 226 -13.65 2.39 -0.55
CA ILE A 226 -13.15 3.56 -1.26
C ILE A 226 -11.63 3.56 -1.42
N LYS A 227 -10.92 2.77 -0.60
CA LYS A 227 -9.45 2.67 -0.62
C LYS A 227 -9.02 1.34 0.00
N VAL A 228 -7.88 0.81 -0.43
CA VAL A 228 -7.25 -0.36 0.19
C VAL A 228 -5.80 -0.07 0.52
N THR A 229 -5.40 -0.29 1.77
CA THR A 229 -4.01 -0.17 2.22
C THR A 229 -3.51 -1.48 2.80
N ALA A 230 -2.19 -1.67 2.87
CA ALA A 230 -1.60 -2.83 3.51
C ALA A 230 -1.56 -2.69 5.03
N VAL A 231 -1.63 -3.79 5.75
CA VAL A 231 -1.35 -3.85 7.20
C VAL A 231 0.16 -3.85 7.40
N GLU A 232 0.72 -2.83 8.06
CA GLU A 232 2.17 -2.56 8.07
C GLU A 232 3.00 -3.72 8.65
N ASP A 233 2.70 -4.24 9.82
CA ASP A 233 3.51 -5.27 10.48
C ASP A 233 2.93 -6.69 10.36
N ALA A 234 1.97 -6.91 9.46
CA ALA A 234 1.33 -8.20 9.27
C ALA A 234 2.10 -9.11 8.31
N GLN A 235 2.21 -10.39 8.69
CA GLN A 235 2.67 -11.42 7.79
C GLN A 235 1.55 -11.81 6.80
N PRO A 236 1.89 -12.25 5.58
CA PRO A 236 3.25 -12.39 5.03
C PRO A 236 3.79 -11.11 4.37
N ASN A 237 2.94 -10.11 4.12
CA ASN A 237 3.24 -9.00 3.23
C ASN A 237 3.89 -7.77 3.87
N GLN A 238 3.94 -7.66 5.20
CA GLN A 238 4.68 -6.60 5.92
C GLN A 238 4.49 -5.20 5.32
N GLY A 239 3.23 -4.76 5.16
CA GLY A 239 2.93 -3.44 4.58
C GLY A 239 3.03 -3.33 3.06
N ARG A 240 3.11 -4.45 2.32
CA ARG A 240 3.28 -4.45 0.86
C ARG A 240 2.04 -5.03 0.18
N LEU A 241 1.68 -4.47 -0.97
CA LEU A 241 0.64 -5.00 -1.87
C LEU A 241 1.10 -4.85 -3.32
N CYS A 242 0.64 -5.74 -4.18
CA CYS A 242 0.76 -5.55 -5.63
C CYS A 242 -0.38 -4.66 -6.15
N VAL A 243 -0.33 -4.30 -7.42
CA VAL A 243 -1.37 -3.48 -8.09
C VAL A 243 -2.78 -4.05 -7.89
N LYS A 244 -2.96 -5.37 -7.98
CA LYS A 244 -4.26 -6.01 -7.82
C LYS A 244 -4.80 -5.85 -6.40
N GLY A 245 -4.03 -6.23 -5.39
CA GLY A 245 -4.45 -6.13 -3.99
C GLY A 245 -4.75 -4.70 -3.53
N ARG A 246 -4.08 -3.70 -4.12
CA ARG A 246 -4.27 -2.30 -3.76
C ARG A 246 -5.40 -1.62 -4.51
N PHE A 247 -5.50 -1.82 -5.82
CA PHE A 247 -6.35 -0.98 -6.67
C PHE A 247 -7.50 -1.72 -7.36
N ALA A 248 -7.48 -3.06 -7.40
CA ALA A 248 -8.43 -3.81 -8.19
C ALA A 248 -9.63 -4.33 -7.37
N TYR A 249 -10.24 -3.48 -6.56
CA TYR A 249 -11.45 -3.81 -5.79
C TYR A 249 -12.75 -3.45 -6.51
N ASP A 250 -12.69 -2.85 -7.70
CA ASP A 250 -13.85 -2.41 -8.48
C ASP A 250 -14.77 -3.56 -8.88
N PHE A 251 -14.21 -4.77 -9.10
CA PHE A 251 -14.97 -5.93 -9.52
C PHE A 251 -16.12 -6.27 -8.56
N ILE A 252 -16.00 -5.87 -7.28
CA ILE A 252 -17.05 -6.10 -6.27
C ILE A 252 -18.34 -5.36 -6.63
N TYR A 253 -18.20 -4.20 -7.28
CA TYR A 253 -19.29 -3.30 -7.64
C TYR A 253 -19.64 -3.31 -9.14
N SER A 254 -19.01 -4.19 -9.92
CA SER A 254 -19.31 -4.32 -11.35
C SER A 254 -20.74 -4.79 -11.56
N GLU A 255 -21.46 -4.11 -12.46
CA GLU A 255 -22.82 -4.49 -12.86
C GLU A 255 -22.84 -5.85 -13.57
N GLU A 256 -21.75 -6.19 -14.25
CA GLU A 256 -21.58 -7.49 -14.94
C GLU A 256 -21.30 -8.67 -13.97
N ARG A 257 -21.07 -8.37 -12.67
CA ARG A 257 -20.81 -9.42 -11.69
C ARG A 257 -22.07 -10.27 -11.49
N LEU A 258 -21.95 -11.58 -11.71
CA LEU A 258 -23.00 -12.53 -11.40
C LEU A 258 -23.31 -12.51 -9.89
N LYS A 259 -24.59 -12.42 -9.56
CA LYS A 259 -25.11 -12.40 -8.17
C LYS A 259 -25.83 -13.70 -7.81
N THR A 260 -26.25 -14.45 -8.83
CA THR A 260 -26.96 -15.74 -8.73
C THR A 260 -26.29 -16.76 -9.65
N PRO A 261 -26.39 -18.06 -9.36
CA PRO A 261 -26.01 -19.12 -10.30
C PRO A 261 -26.80 -19.01 -11.60
N LEU A 262 -26.19 -19.39 -12.71
CA LEU A 262 -26.84 -19.45 -14.02
C LEU A 262 -26.85 -20.91 -14.51
N ILE A 263 -28.00 -21.38 -14.94
CA ILE A 263 -28.16 -22.70 -15.56
C ILE A 263 -28.47 -22.53 -17.05
N ARG A 264 -27.74 -23.27 -17.89
CA ARG A 264 -27.96 -23.27 -19.35
C ARG A 264 -29.13 -24.15 -19.69
N GLU A 265 -30.12 -23.57 -20.38
CA GLU A 265 -31.28 -24.27 -20.91
C GLU A 265 -30.97 -25.02 -22.21
N LYS A 266 -31.90 -25.89 -22.66
CA LYS A 266 -31.74 -26.65 -23.90
C LYS A 266 -31.62 -25.79 -25.15
N ASN A 267 -32.16 -24.59 -25.15
CA ASN A 267 -32.05 -23.61 -26.24
C ASN A 267 -30.70 -22.88 -26.26
N GLY A 268 -29.81 -23.14 -25.28
CA GLY A 268 -28.49 -22.55 -25.14
C GLY A 268 -28.46 -21.23 -24.31
N GLU A 269 -29.64 -20.72 -23.95
CA GLU A 269 -29.72 -19.49 -23.10
C GLU A 269 -29.46 -19.82 -21.65
N PHE A 270 -29.01 -18.80 -20.88
CA PHE A 270 -28.82 -18.91 -19.45
C PHE A 270 -29.99 -18.30 -18.71
N ARG A 271 -30.48 -18.98 -17.68
CA ARG A 271 -31.41 -18.44 -16.70
C ARG A 271 -30.83 -18.40 -15.31
N GLU A 272 -31.33 -17.50 -14.49
CA GLU A 272 -31.01 -17.46 -13.07
C GLU A 272 -31.57 -18.70 -12.34
N ALA A 273 -30.85 -19.18 -11.35
CA ALA A 273 -31.21 -20.32 -10.52
C ALA A 273 -30.85 -20.07 -9.05
N SER A 274 -31.47 -20.80 -8.13
CA SER A 274 -31.04 -20.84 -6.75
C SER A 274 -29.73 -21.63 -6.60
N TRP A 275 -29.02 -21.40 -5.50
CA TRP A 275 -27.83 -22.20 -5.18
C TRP A 275 -28.17 -23.69 -5.00
N ASP A 276 -29.27 -24.00 -4.35
CA ASP A 276 -29.71 -25.41 -4.14
C ASP A 276 -29.98 -26.11 -5.48
N GLU A 277 -30.72 -25.44 -6.37
CA GLU A 277 -30.97 -26.00 -7.70
C GLU A 277 -29.68 -26.24 -8.50
N ALA A 278 -28.77 -25.28 -8.48
CA ALA A 278 -27.51 -25.38 -9.22
C ALA A 278 -26.60 -26.48 -8.64
N LEU A 279 -26.49 -26.56 -7.31
CA LEU A 279 -25.69 -27.58 -6.64
C LEU A 279 -26.28 -28.98 -6.81
N ASP A 280 -27.60 -29.14 -6.75
CA ASP A 280 -28.27 -30.42 -7.00
C ASP A 280 -28.05 -30.90 -8.44
N LEU A 281 -28.12 -30.00 -9.41
CA LEU A 281 -27.81 -30.29 -10.80
C LEU A 281 -26.38 -30.80 -10.98
N VAL A 282 -25.39 -30.07 -10.40
CA VAL A 282 -23.97 -30.48 -10.46
C VAL A 282 -23.75 -31.83 -9.78
N ALA A 283 -24.28 -32.01 -8.55
CA ALA A 283 -24.14 -33.25 -7.80
C ALA A 283 -24.76 -34.47 -8.54
N THR A 284 -25.93 -34.26 -9.15
CA THR A 284 -26.60 -35.28 -9.93
C THR A 284 -25.76 -35.70 -11.13
N LYS A 285 -25.24 -34.70 -11.89
CA LYS A 285 -24.39 -34.95 -13.06
C LYS A 285 -23.08 -35.66 -12.69
N PHE A 286 -22.43 -35.26 -11.62
CA PHE A 286 -21.22 -35.91 -11.15
C PHE A 286 -21.50 -37.40 -10.75
N LYS A 287 -22.59 -37.66 -10.02
CA LYS A 287 -22.99 -39.02 -9.67
C LYS A 287 -23.30 -39.90 -10.90
N GLU A 288 -23.96 -39.33 -11.91
CA GLU A 288 -24.24 -40.01 -13.18
C GLU A 288 -22.94 -40.41 -13.90
N ILE A 289 -21.98 -39.49 -14.03
CA ILE A 289 -20.67 -39.70 -14.66
C ILE A 289 -19.85 -40.73 -13.89
N ILE A 290 -19.74 -40.60 -12.56
CA ILE A 290 -18.99 -41.53 -11.72
C ILE A 290 -19.56 -42.94 -11.83
N LYS A 291 -20.91 -43.10 -11.85
CA LYS A 291 -21.57 -44.38 -11.97
C LYS A 291 -21.32 -45.03 -13.33
N LYS A 292 -21.25 -44.22 -14.39
CA LYS A 292 -21.10 -44.73 -15.77
C LYS A 292 -19.64 -44.97 -16.14
N ASP A 293 -18.77 -44.03 -15.87
CA ASP A 293 -17.42 -43.98 -16.45
C ASP A 293 -16.30 -43.96 -15.36
N GLY A 294 -16.66 -44.00 -14.07
CA GLY A 294 -15.75 -43.97 -12.93
C GLY A 294 -15.33 -42.57 -12.51
N PRO A 295 -14.69 -42.42 -11.32
CA PRO A 295 -14.31 -41.14 -10.77
C PRO A 295 -13.24 -40.41 -11.60
N ASP A 296 -12.38 -41.14 -12.30
CA ASP A 296 -11.31 -40.57 -13.14
C ASP A 296 -11.82 -39.94 -14.44
N ALA A 297 -13.11 -40.07 -14.75
CA ALA A 297 -13.77 -39.35 -15.84
C ALA A 297 -14.04 -37.87 -15.47
N ILE A 298 -13.82 -37.47 -14.21
CA ILE A 298 -13.95 -36.10 -13.73
C ILE A 298 -12.55 -35.53 -13.42
N ALA A 299 -12.29 -34.32 -13.89
CA ALA A 299 -11.07 -33.61 -13.60
C ALA A 299 -11.37 -32.21 -13.04
N GLY A 300 -10.46 -31.68 -12.21
CA GLY A 300 -10.54 -30.35 -11.63
C GLY A 300 -9.35 -29.48 -11.99
N VAL A 301 -9.62 -28.20 -12.24
CA VAL A 301 -8.58 -27.19 -12.44
C VAL A 301 -8.72 -26.12 -11.38
N SER A 302 -7.70 -25.99 -10.53
CA SER A 302 -7.57 -24.92 -9.54
C SER A 302 -6.76 -23.75 -10.11
N CYS A 303 -6.47 -22.74 -9.30
CA CYS A 303 -5.74 -21.58 -9.76
C CYS A 303 -4.82 -21.05 -8.66
N ALA A 304 -3.57 -20.72 -9.04
CA ALA A 304 -2.64 -20.02 -8.14
C ALA A 304 -3.09 -18.57 -7.85
N ARG A 305 -4.10 -18.07 -8.58
CA ARG A 305 -4.71 -16.76 -8.39
C ARG A 305 -5.99 -16.80 -7.55
N SER A 306 -6.11 -17.81 -6.70
CA SER A 306 -7.12 -17.91 -5.63
C SER A 306 -6.42 -17.99 -4.28
N ILE A 307 -7.18 -17.84 -3.19
CA ILE A 307 -6.65 -18.00 -1.85
C ILE A 307 -6.31 -19.47 -1.57
N ASN A 308 -5.45 -19.71 -0.58
CA ASN A 308 -5.03 -21.07 -0.23
C ASN A 308 -6.19 -21.96 0.22
N GLU A 309 -7.17 -21.35 0.90
CA GLU A 309 -8.38 -22.03 1.38
C GLU A 309 -9.20 -22.59 0.23
N ASP A 310 -9.39 -21.83 -0.86
CA ASP A 310 -10.10 -22.32 -2.06
C ASP A 310 -9.37 -23.48 -2.72
N SER A 311 -8.05 -23.36 -2.89
CA SER A 311 -7.20 -24.38 -3.46
C SER A 311 -7.19 -25.66 -2.62
N TYR A 312 -7.18 -25.52 -1.28
CA TYR A 312 -7.27 -26.64 -0.34
C TYR A 312 -8.63 -27.34 -0.44
N GLN A 313 -9.74 -26.58 -0.44
CA GLN A 313 -11.08 -27.14 -0.53
C GLN A 313 -11.30 -27.85 -1.87
N MET A 314 -10.79 -27.31 -2.96
CA MET A 314 -10.83 -27.96 -4.27
C MET A 314 -10.09 -29.30 -4.25
N GLN A 315 -8.88 -29.35 -3.73
CA GLN A 315 -8.10 -30.57 -3.59
C GLN A 315 -8.81 -31.61 -2.70
N LYS A 316 -9.35 -31.18 -1.56
CA LYS A 316 -10.09 -32.03 -0.63
C LYS A 316 -11.35 -32.62 -1.30
N PHE A 317 -12.09 -31.77 -2.01
CA PHE A 317 -13.31 -32.19 -2.71
C PHE A 317 -13.02 -33.29 -3.75
N PHE A 318 -12.03 -33.07 -4.61
CA PHE A 318 -11.69 -34.04 -5.65
C PHE A 318 -11.17 -35.37 -5.06
N ARG A 319 -10.30 -35.35 -4.08
CA ARG A 319 -9.71 -36.56 -3.50
C ARG A 319 -10.65 -37.30 -2.56
N ALA A 320 -11.37 -36.59 -1.69
CA ALA A 320 -12.18 -37.23 -0.65
C ALA A 320 -13.63 -37.48 -1.08
N VAL A 321 -14.21 -36.67 -1.98
CA VAL A 321 -15.60 -36.74 -2.37
C VAL A 321 -15.75 -37.39 -3.76
N ILE A 322 -15.04 -36.91 -4.76
CA ILE A 322 -15.06 -37.47 -6.12
C ILE A 322 -14.28 -38.80 -6.17
N GLY A 323 -13.16 -38.89 -5.47
CA GLY A 323 -12.31 -40.10 -5.43
C GLY A 323 -11.27 -40.16 -6.55
N THR A 324 -10.82 -39.00 -7.07
CA THR A 324 -9.79 -38.90 -8.11
C THR A 324 -8.66 -37.98 -7.75
N ASN A 325 -7.46 -38.21 -8.32
CA ASN A 325 -6.31 -37.30 -8.28
C ASN A 325 -6.20 -36.44 -9.54
N ASN A 326 -7.18 -36.45 -10.43
CA ASN A 326 -7.20 -35.66 -11.66
C ASN A 326 -7.46 -34.16 -11.33
N ILE A 327 -6.52 -33.54 -10.64
CA ILE A 327 -6.58 -32.14 -10.28
C ILE A 327 -5.23 -31.48 -10.55
N ASP A 328 -5.27 -30.32 -11.16
CA ASP A 328 -4.07 -29.52 -11.46
C ASP A 328 -4.39 -28.02 -11.34
N HIS A 329 -3.43 -27.16 -11.60
CA HIS A 329 -3.62 -25.71 -11.56
C HIS A 329 -2.72 -24.98 -12.57
N CYS A 330 -3.04 -23.70 -12.81
CA CYS A 330 -2.43 -22.87 -13.85
C CYS A 330 -0.93 -22.57 -13.66
N ALA A 331 -0.34 -22.81 -12.51
CA ALA A 331 1.08 -22.51 -12.23
C ALA A 331 2.01 -23.72 -12.48
N ARG A 332 1.47 -24.80 -13.05
CA ARG A 332 2.26 -25.96 -13.49
C ARG A 332 2.71 -25.74 -14.93
N THR A 333 3.77 -25.02 -15.14
CA THR A 333 4.44 -24.87 -16.45
C THR A 333 5.93 -24.96 -16.25
#